data_6eccaca4725282a3a835f77ad2f9f793
#
_entry.id   6eccaca4725282a3a835f77ad2f9f793
#
_cell.length_a   1.000
_cell.length_b   1.000
_cell.length_c   1.000
_cell.angle_alpha   90.00
_cell.angle_beta   90.00
_cell.angle_gamma   90.00
#
_symmetry.space_group_name_H-M   'P 1'
#
loop_
_entity.id
_entity.type
_entity.pdbx_description
1 polymer ?
#
loop_
_entity_poly.entity_id
_entity_poly.type
_entity_poly.pdbx_seq_one_letter_code
_entity_poly.pdbx_strand_id
1 'polypeptide(L)'
;MAYTLIQKLATEFIGTFLLSFTVCATGLYGSFGNYAPFVIASNLMLMIYAGRHISGGHYNSAITVSIYLRGIFDKNDVLPYILVQLIAAVSAALVVMRFSLSGDASSEILTLGIEAIIAEFIFTFTLAYVVLHVATTESTLDNNY
;
A
#
# COMPACT_ATOMS: atom_id res chain seq x y z
N MET A 1 20.20 8.61 13.83
CA MET A 1 19.49 9.89 13.60
C MET A 1 18.02 9.57 13.33
N ALA A 2 17.10 10.29 13.98
CA ALA A 2 15.67 10.12 13.69
C ALA A 2 15.34 10.82 12.37
N TYR A 3 14.53 10.17 11.50
CA TYR A 3 14.06 10.75 10.25
C TYR A 3 13.01 11.85 10.49
N THR A 4 13.07 12.90 9.68
CA THR A 4 12.09 13.99 9.72
C THR A 4 10.73 13.52 9.17
N LEU A 5 9.64 14.20 9.56
CA LEU A 5 8.31 13.91 9.01
C LEU A 5 8.29 13.98 7.48
N ILE A 6 8.97 14.96 6.88
CA ILE A 6 9.06 15.09 5.42
C ILE A 6 9.70 13.86 4.77
N GLN A 7 10.77 13.33 5.34
CA GLN A 7 11.42 12.12 4.83
C GLN A 7 10.49 10.90 4.92
N LYS A 8 9.77 10.76 6.04
CA LYS A 8 8.78 9.71 6.23
C LYS A 8 7.66 9.82 5.20
N LEU A 9 7.07 11.01 5.03
CA LEU A 9 5.99 11.25 4.07
C LEU A 9 6.43 11.03 2.62
N ALA A 10 7.64 11.44 2.25
CA ALA A 10 8.19 11.15 0.92
C ALA A 10 8.33 9.64 0.67
N THR A 11 8.77 8.89 1.67
CA THR A 11 8.88 7.43 1.60
C THR A 11 7.49 6.77 1.47
N GLU A 12 6.51 7.22 2.25
CA GLU A 12 5.13 6.74 2.15
C GLU A 12 4.51 7.05 0.80
N PHE A 13 4.76 8.27 0.27
CA PHE A 13 4.31 8.63 -1.08
C PHE A 13 4.86 7.67 -2.14
N ILE A 14 6.18 7.47 -2.16
CA ILE A 14 6.85 6.62 -3.16
C ILE A 14 6.35 5.18 -3.06
N GLY A 15 6.32 4.61 -1.86
CA GLY A 15 5.88 3.23 -1.66
C GLY A 15 4.42 3.02 -2.03
N THR A 16 3.53 3.92 -1.59
CA THR A 16 2.10 3.84 -1.94
C THR A 16 1.87 4.08 -3.43
N PHE A 17 2.59 5.03 -4.04
CA PHE A 17 2.50 5.28 -5.48
C PHE A 17 2.88 4.02 -6.28
N LEU A 18 4.03 3.42 -6.00
CA LEU A 18 4.50 2.25 -6.73
C LEU A 18 3.60 1.03 -6.49
N LEU A 19 3.10 0.84 -5.27
CA LEU A 19 2.15 -0.22 -4.96
C LEU A 19 0.84 -0.03 -5.74
N SER A 20 0.23 1.15 -5.65
CA SER A 20 -1.02 1.48 -6.34
C SER A 20 -0.86 1.45 -7.87
N PHE A 21 0.28 1.92 -8.38
CA PHE A 21 0.61 1.82 -9.80
C PHE A 21 0.62 0.35 -10.26
N THR A 22 1.26 -0.53 -9.49
CA THR A 22 1.31 -1.97 -9.80
C THR A 22 -0.07 -2.59 -9.79
N VAL A 23 -0.90 -2.28 -8.78
CA VAL A 23 -2.29 -2.77 -8.69
C VAL A 23 -3.11 -2.31 -9.90
N CYS A 24 -3.09 -1.01 -10.21
CA CYS A 24 -3.83 -0.46 -11.33
C CYS A 24 -3.34 -1.00 -12.68
N ALA A 25 -2.02 -1.10 -12.86
CA ALA A 25 -1.45 -1.60 -14.11
C ALA A 25 -1.75 -3.08 -14.34
N THR A 26 -1.66 -3.91 -13.31
CA THR A 26 -2.00 -5.35 -13.42
C THR A 26 -3.48 -5.57 -13.68
N GLY A 27 -4.35 -4.78 -13.06
CA GLY A 27 -5.80 -4.84 -13.27
C GLY A 27 -6.22 -4.37 -14.66
N LEU A 28 -5.64 -3.25 -15.13
CA LEU A 28 -6.06 -2.62 -16.40
C LEU A 28 -5.54 -3.35 -17.64
N TYR A 29 -4.29 -3.81 -17.59
CA TYR A 29 -3.65 -4.43 -18.75
C TYR A 29 -3.78 -5.95 -18.78
N GLY A 30 -4.18 -6.58 -17.67
CA GLY A 30 -4.31 -8.04 -17.58
C GLY A 30 -3.03 -8.81 -17.93
N SER A 31 -1.90 -8.09 -18.08
CA SER A 31 -0.67 -8.60 -18.69
C SER A 31 -0.03 -9.73 -17.91
N PHE A 32 -0.36 -9.87 -16.61
CA PHE A 32 0.19 -10.89 -15.73
C PHE A 32 -0.80 -12.02 -15.43
N GLY A 33 -2.05 -11.93 -15.90
CA GLY A 33 -3.07 -12.95 -15.68
C GLY A 33 -3.09 -13.44 -14.22
N ASN A 34 -3.01 -14.75 -14.02
CA ASN A 34 -3.01 -15.37 -12.70
C ASN A 34 -1.78 -15.02 -11.81
N TYR A 35 -0.74 -14.39 -12.35
CA TYR A 35 0.44 -13.98 -11.60
C TYR A 35 0.32 -12.58 -10.99
N ALA A 36 -0.73 -11.81 -11.30
CA ALA A 36 -0.93 -10.45 -10.78
C ALA A 36 -0.80 -10.37 -9.24
N PRO A 37 -1.38 -11.28 -8.42
CA PRO A 37 -1.22 -11.24 -6.98
C PRO A 37 0.25 -11.37 -6.52
N PHE A 38 1.05 -12.18 -7.19
CA PHE A 38 2.47 -12.35 -6.88
C PHE A 38 3.28 -11.10 -7.22
N VAL A 39 2.95 -10.43 -8.32
CA VAL A 39 3.60 -9.17 -8.72
C VAL A 39 3.31 -8.07 -7.70
N ILE A 40 2.05 -7.94 -7.28
CA ILE A 40 1.62 -6.97 -6.26
C ILE A 40 2.29 -7.26 -4.92
N ALA A 41 2.28 -8.51 -4.46
CA ALA A 41 2.91 -8.93 -3.21
C ALA A 41 4.43 -8.69 -3.22
N SER A 42 5.09 -9.00 -4.33
CA SER A 42 6.53 -8.77 -4.49
C SER A 42 6.87 -7.27 -4.45
N ASN A 43 6.06 -6.43 -5.10
CA ASN A 43 6.25 -4.98 -5.03
C ASN A 43 6.08 -4.47 -3.59
N LEU A 44 5.02 -4.87 -2.89
CA LEU A 44 4.83 -4.49 -1.49
C LEU A 44 6.03 -4.90 -0.62
N MET A 45 6.51 -6.12 -0.79
CA MET A 45 7.69 -6.62 -0.09
C MET A 45 8.92 -5.75 -0.35
N LEU A 46 9.20 -5.43 -1.62
CA LEU A 46 10.33 -4.57 -2.01
C LEU A 46 10.22 -3.17 -1.39
N MET A 47 9.01 -2.58 -1.39
CA MET A 47 8.78 -1.26 -0.80
C MET A 47 8.95 -1.28 0.73
N ILE A 48 8.52 -2.36 1.41
CA ILE A 48 8.75 -2.53 2.84
C ILE A 48 10.26 -2.60 3.13
N TYR A 49 11.00 -3.40 2.41
CA TYR A 49 12.46 -3.48 2.58
C TYR A 49 13.15 -2.13 2.32
N ALA A 50 12.70 -1.40 1.30
CA ALA A 50 13.30 -0.12 0.93
C ALA A 50 12.98 1.01 1.92
N GLY A 51 11.79 1.05 2.52
CA GLY A 51 11.30 2.22 3.23
C GLY A 51 10.94 2.02 4.70
N ARG A 52 10.81 0.79 5.20
CA ARG A 52 10.39 0.52 6.59
C ARG A 52 11.26 1.24 7.63
N HIS A 53 12.57 1.27 7.42
CA HIS A 53 13.51 1.90 8.35
C HIS A 53 13.38 3.43 8.40
N ILE A 54 12.71 4.06 7.42
CA ILE A 54 12.50 5.52 7.32
C ILE A 54 11.12 5.89 7.86
N SER A 55 10.06 5.30 7.30
CA SER A 55 8.68 5.69 7.56
C SER A 55 7.86 4.69 8.39
N GLY A 56 8.38 3.49 8.56
CA GLY A 56 7.62 2.35 9.06
C GLY A 56 7.05 1.48 7.94
N GLY A 57 6.99 1.98 6.68
CA GLY A 57 6.55 1.21 5.52
C GLY A 57 5.07 0.84 5.57
N HIS A 58 4.21 1.79 5.93
CA HIS A 58 2.77 1.56 6.05
C HIS A 58 2.11 1.38 4.67
N TYR A 59 2.35 2.31 3.75
CA TYR A 59 1.87 2.34 2.36
C TYR A 59 0.37 2.10 2.18
N ASN A 60 -0.38 2.11 3.28
CA ASN A 60 -1.80 1.84 3.34
C ASN A 60 -2.41 2.55 4.55
N SER A 61 -3.52 3.26 4.33
CA SER A 61 -4.17 4.05 5.38
C SER A 61 -4.77 3.18 6.49
N ALA A 62 -5.27 1.98 6.17
CA ALA A 62 -5.77 1.04 7.17
C ALA A 62 -4.63 0.51 8.05
N ILE A 63 -3.45 0.27 7.48
CA ILE A 63 -2.25 -0.10 8.24
C ILE A 63 -1.82 1.04 9.15
N THR A 64 -1.81 2.29 8.66
CA THR A 64 -1.49 3.46 9.49
C THR A 64 -2.41 3.56 10.71
N VAL A 65 -3.72 3.41 10.50
CA VAL A 65 -4.71 3.41 11.59
C VAL A 65 -4.49 2.23 12.55
N SER A 66 -4.23 1.04 12.02
CA SER A 66 -4.00 -0.17 12.84
C SER A 66 -2.79 -0.03 13.75
N ILE A 67 -1.67 0.51 13.25
CA ILE A 67 -0.45 0.74 14.02
C ILE A 67 -0.65 1.85 15.05
N TYR A 68 -1.43 2.88 14.71
CA TYR A 68 -1.84 3.91 15.67
C TYR A 68 -2.69 3.31 16.81
N LEU A 69 -3.70 2.50 16.50
CA LEU A 69 -4.53 1.84 17.50
C LEU A 69 -3.73 0.86 18.37
N ARG A 70 -2.67 0.31 17.85
CA ARG A 70 -1.70 -0.50 18.61
C ARG A 70 -0.91 0.35 19.64
N GLY A 71 -0.93 1.67 19.54
CA GLY A 71 -0.26 2.59 20.46
C GLY A 71 1.22 2.83 20.19
N ILE A 72 1.72 2.50 19.01
CA ILE A 72 3.14 2.63 18.64
C ILE A 72 3.39 3.66 17.52
N PHE A 73 2.39 4.47 17.18
CA PHE A 73 2.50 5.52 16.16
C PHE A 73 1.98 6.86 16.68
N ASP A 74 2.66 7.95 16.37
CA ASP A 74 2.29 9.28 16.84
C ASP A 74 0.96 9.73 16.21
N LYS A 75 0.02 10.17 17.05
CA LYS A 75 -1.28 10.70 16.64
C LYS A 75 -1.15 11.83 15.61
N ASN A 76 -0.13 12.68 15.75
CA ASN A 76 0.07 13.85 14.88
C ASN A 76 0.51 13.44 13.47
N ASP A 77 1.13 12.27 13.32
CA ASP A 77 1.60 11.75 12.03
C ASP A 77 0.51 10.98 11.26
N VAL A 78 -0.60 10.56 11.93
CA VAL A 78 -1.66 9.73 11.32
C VAL A 78 -2.30 10.42 10.11
N LEU A 79 -2.81 11.64 10.30
CA LEU A 79 -3.48 12.37 9.22
C LEU A 79 -2.54 12.71 8.06
N PRO A 80 -1.33 13.23 8.29
CA PRO A 80 -0.35 13.42 7.22
C PRO A 80 -0.05 12.16 6.40
N TYR A 81 0.09 10.99 7.05
CA TYR A 81 0.31 9.73 6.37
C TYR A 81 -0.88 9.34 5.48
N ILE A 82 -2.09 9.38 6.01
CA ILE A 82 -3.31 9.07 5.25
C ILE A 82 -3.42 9.99 4.02
N LEU A 83 -3.21 11.28 4.19
CA LEU A 83 -3.31 12.24 3.09
C LEU A 83 -2.28 11.97 1.99
N VAL A 84 -1.01 11.73 2.37
CA VAL A 84 0.03 11.48 1.38
C VAL A 84 -0.19 10.16 0.64
N GLN A 85 -0.69 9.13 1.32
CA GLN A 85 -1.03 7.83 0.74
C GLN A 85 -2.19 7.97 -0.26
N LEU A 86 -3.24 8.71 0.07
CA LEU A 86 -4.36 8.96 -0.84
C LEU A 86 -3.91 9.74 -2.09
N ILE A 87 -3.10 10.79 -1.91
CA ILE A 87 -2.55 11.56 -3.04
C ILE A 87 -1.68 10.65 -3.92
N ALA A 88 -0.85 9.81 -3.34
CA ALA A 88 -0.01 8.87 -4.05
C ALA A 88 -0.83 7.86 -4.88
N ALA A 89 -1.88 7.28 -4.28
CA ALA A 89 -2.74 6.32 -4.95
C ALA A 89 -3.50 6.95 -6.12
N VAL A 90 -4.08 8.15 -5.94
CA VAL A 90 -4.74 8.89 -7.03
C VAL A 90 -3.75 9.23 -8.14
N SER A 91 -2.55 9.71 -7.78
CA SER A 91 -1.50 10.02 -8.77
C SER A 91 -1.11 8.80 -9.59
N ALA A 92 -0.96 7.64 -8.95
CA ALA A 92 -0.66 6.38 -9.63
C ALA A 92 -1.78 5.96 -10.59
N ALA A 93 -3.03 6.04 -10.16
CA ALA A 93 -4.19 5.74 -11.00
C ALA A 93 -4.25 6.66 -12.24
N LEU A 94 -4.01 7.97 -12.07
CA LEU A 94 -3.98 8.93 -13.19
C LEU A 94 -2.87 8.61 -14.19
N VAL A 95 -1.69 8.22 -13.72
CA VAL A 95 -0.58 7.82 -14.59
C VAL A 95 -0.94 6.56 -15.38
N VAL A 96 -1.51 5.54 -14.74
CA VAL A 96 -1.93 4.30 -15.40
C VAL A 96 -3.04 4.60 -16.43
N MET A 97 -4.03 5.40 -16.08
CA MET A 97 -5.08 5.83 -17.01
C MET A 97 -4.50 6.56 -18.22
N ARG A 98 -3.47 7.40 -18.04
CA ARG A 98 -2.83 8.10 -19.17
C ARG A 98 -2.16 7.15 -20.15
N PHE A 99 -1.55 6.08 -19.66
CA PHE A 99 -0.99 5.05 -20.54
C PHE A 99 -2.07 4.23 -21.24
N SER A 100 -3.21 3.98 -20.59
CA SER A 100 -4.35 3.25 -21.16
C SER A 100 -5.00 3.96 -22.33
N LEU A 101 -5.04 5.29 -22.35
CA LEU A 101 -5.57 6.08 -23.47
C LEU A 101 -4.77 5.91 -24.77
N SER A 102 -3.61 5.27 -24.72
CA SER A 102 -2.72 5.03 -25.85
C SER A 102 -2.74 3.57 -26.34
N GLY A 103 -3.58 2.69 -25.79
CA GLY A 103 -3.62 1.27 -26.11
C GLY A 103 -4.99 0.62 -25.80
N ASP A 104 -5.16 -0.63 -26.21
CA ASP A 104 -6.37 -1.44 -26.02
C ASP A 104 -6.56 -1.88 -24.56
N ALA A 105 -6.83 -0.93 -23.67
CA ALA A 105 -7.23 -1.24 -22.32
C ALA A 105 -8.67 -1.75 -22.31
N SER A 106 -8.90 -2.98 -21.82
CA SER A 106 -10.24 -3.49 -21.58
C SER A 106 -10.88 -2.65 -20.46
N SER A 107 -11.77 -1.74 -20.84
CA SER A 107 -12.56 -0.94 -19.90
C SER A 107 -13.72 -1.77 -19.33
N GLU A 108 -13.43 -2.85 -18.63
CA GLU A 108 -14.43 -3.40 -17.72
C GLU A 108 -14.55 -2.42 -16.55
N ILE A 109 -15.67 -1.69 -16.52
CA ILE A 109 -16.05 -0.90 -15.36
C ILE A 109 -16.20 -1.87 -14.19
N LEU A 110 -15.26 -1.85 -13.26
CA LEU A 110 -15.36 -2.58 -12.00
C LEU A 110 -16.65 -2.07 -11.30
N THR A 111 -17.71 -2.86 -11.37
CA THR A 111 -18.88 -2.63 -10.53
C THR A 111 -18.50 -2.95 -9.09
N LEU A 112 -18.51 -1.92 -8.25
CA LEU A 112 -18.30 -2.08 -6.80
C LEU A 112 -19.51 -2.80 -6.20
N GLY A 113 -19.52 -4.13 -6.32
CA GLY A 113 -20.50 -4.98 -5.65
C GLY A 113 -20.16 -5.18 -4.17
N ILE A 114 -21.13 -5.66 -3.41
CA ILE A 114 -20.93 -5.99 -1.99
C ILE A 114 -19.82 -7.04 -1.81
N GLU A 115 -19.66 -7.94 -2.78
CA GLU A 115 -18.61 -8.97 -2.79
C GLU A 115 -17.22 -8.36 -2.83
N ALA A 116 -17.01 -7.29 -3.63
CA ALA A 116 -15.74 -6.59 -3.69
C ALA A 116 -15.43 -5.89 -2.37
N ILE A 117 -16.41 -5.29 -1.72
CA ILE A 117 -16.26 -4.64 -0.40
C ILE A 117 -15.88 -5.68 0.66
N ILE A 118 -16.54 -6.84 0.67
CA ILE A 118 -16.25 -7.92 1.61
C ILE A 118 -14.83 -8.48 1.37
N ALA A 119 -14.47 -8.70 0.12
CA ALA A 119 -13.14 -9.18 -0.23
C ALA A 119 -12.05 -8.18 0.22
N GLU A 120 -12.23 -6.90 -0.08
CA GLU A 120 -11.30 -5.84 0.34
C GLU A 120 -11.17 -5.78 1.88
N PHE A 121 -12.28 -5.88 2.59
CA PHE A 121 -12.28 -5.93 4.05
C PHE A 121 -11.46 -7.13 4.58
N ILE A 122 -11.70 -8.34 4.05
CA ILE A 122 -11.01 -9.56 4.51
C ILE A 122 -9.50 -9.46 4.21
N PHE A 123 -9.13 -9.04 3.00
CA PHE A 123 -7.71 -8.95 2.63
C PHE A 123 -6.98 -7.85 3.38
N THR A 124 -7.62 -6.68 3.57
CA THR A 124 -7.04 -5.58 4.37
C THR A 124 -6.93 -5.96 5.84
N PHE A 125 -7.93 -6.65 6.40
CA PHE A 125 -7.86 -7.20 7.75
C PHE A 125 -6.69 -8.18 7.89
N THR A 126 -6.55 -9.10 6.93
CA THR A 126 -5.45 -10.09 6.93
C THR A 126 -4.09 -9.39 6.87
N LEU A 127 -3.94 -8.39 6.01
CA LEU A 127 -2.72 -7.60 5.93
C LEU A 127 -2.41 -6.89 7.26
N ALA A 128 -3.39 -6.22 7.85
CA ALA A 128 -3.24 -5.55 9.14
C ALA A 128 -2.88 -6.55 10.26
N TYR A 129 -3.53 -7.71 10.28
CA TYR A 129 -3.22 -8.78 11.23
C TYR A 129 -1.76 -9.22 11.12
N VAL A 130 -1.28 -9.51 9.91
CA VAL A 130 0.11 -9.91 9.68
C VAL A 130 1.07 -8.80 10.12
N VAL A 131 0.85 -7.55 9.68
CA VAL A 131 1.72 -6.42 10.04
C VAL A 131 1.79 -6.23 11.56
N LEU A 132 0.66 -6.27 12.26
CA LEU A 132 0.64 -6.10 13.71
C LEU A 132 1.38 -7.23 14.44
N HIS A 133 1.31 -8.46 13.96
CA HIS A 133 2.00 -9.58 14.61
C HIS A 133 3.49 -9.65 14.25
N VAL A 134 3.81 -9.37 13.00
CA VAL A 134 5.15 -9.52 12.46
C VAL A 134 6.01 -8.28 12.74
N ALA A 135 5.48 -7.08 12.53
CA ALA A 135 6.26 -5.85 12.58
C ALA A 135 6.22 -5.11 13.94
N THR A 136 5.32 -5.50 14.85
CA THR A 136 5.09 -4.75 16.10
C THR A 136 5.19 -5.59 17.38
N THR A 137 5.51 -6.87 17.27
CA THR A 137 5.65 -7.78 18.42
C THR A 137 7.13 -7.93 18.78
N GLU A 138 7.46 -7.78 20.07
CA GLU A 138 8.86 -7.85 20.54
C GLU A 138 9.56 -9.16 20.18
N SER A 139 8.85 -10.28 20.24
CA SER A 139 9.40 -11.61 19.89
C SER A 139 9.75 -11.78 18.41
N THR A 140 9.37 -10.83 17.55
CA THR A 140 9.59 -10.88 16.09
C THR A 140 10.45 -9.74 15.57
N LEU A 141 10.99 -8.88 16.44
CA LEU A 141 11.78 -7.70 16.05
C LEU A 141 13.05 -8.03 15.26
N ASP A 142 13.64 -9.22 15.49
CA ASP A 142 14.85 -9.69 14.82
C ASP A 142 14.61 -10.55 13.58
N ASN A 143 13.36 -10.75 13.18
CA ASN A 143 13.05 -11.50 11.98
C ASN A 143 13.30 -10.64 10.73
N ASN A 144 13.97 -11.25 9.73
CA ASN A 144 14.24 -10.66 8.41
C ASN A 144 13.15 -11.08 7.40
N TYR A 145 11.93 -10.63 7.62
CA TYR A 145 10.86 -10.86 6.63
C TYR A 145 10.52 -9.64 5.83
#